data_1e2b7366f839633435f9d53369df60e9
#
_entry.id   1e2b7366f839633435f9d53369df60e9
#
_cell.length_a   1.000
_cell.length_b   1.000
_cell.length_c   1.000
_cell.angle_alpha   90.00
_cell.angle_beta   90.00
_cell.angle_gamma   90.00
#
_symmetry.space_group_name_H-M   'P 1'
#
loop_
_entity.id
_entity.type
_entity.pdbx_description
1 polymer ?
#
loop_
_entity_poly.entity_id
_entity_poly.type
_entity_poly.pdbx_seq_one_letter_code
_entity_poly.pdbx_strand_id
1 'polypeptide(L)'
;SPQVIEHLAQLVPQRETMHVRLVKGAYWDHEIKNAQVKGLNGYPVFTNKKLTDINYLVTAKQLIETPNLEASFATHNAHTISAIASLAQDKMEQVEFQRLYGMGEVLYSACEEVFDNFSQSSIYCPIGKHKELLPYLVRRLLENGANSSFVNQYLSNEIPASDLSFNPAAAMQDQLDHKKLSNLPLPTDIYLSRQNSHGLDLSEPEFCESLTHDLIAFNKDRIQASALSSLKVNSLEEKDILSKCNQSNIGLVHFSDPAEIVNLSFQISSEWMSTSLEHRALVLNAVANSIEADPLQFIYLLMHEAGKTIQDAHDEIREAVDFLRYYAQQSASLNSQSSQLGPTGEDNILEYSPKGLVACISPWNFPLAITLGQIAAALVTGNTVIAKASEETSLIAFKAISLFFDHGLPKDALHLLLGNGELGQAIISSQTLDLVVFTGSLSTAKNIHNNLAAKPGKIVPLIAETGGTILPGLAAKLL
;
A
#
# COMPACT_ATOMS: atom_id res chain seq x y z
N SER A 1 12.35 -13.69 -17.55
CA SER A 1 11.25 -13.87 -18.51
C SER A 1 11.82 -13.84 -19.93
N PRO A 2 11.15 -14.37 -20.93
CA PRO A 2 11.55 -14.28 -22.35
C PRO A 2 11.86 -12.85 -22.80
N GLN A 3 11.05 -11.88 -22.45
CA GLN A 3 11.27 -10.46 -22.77
C GLN A 3 12.59 -9.90 -22.23
N VAL A 4 13.01 -10.34 -21.02
CA VAL A 4 14.31 -9.93 -20.45
C VAL A 4 15.46 -10.47 -21.30
N ILE A 5 15.37 -11.70 -21.83
CA ILE A 5 16.40 -12.27 -22.72
C ILE A 5 16.49 -11.47 -24.02
N GLU A 6 15.35 -11.12 -24.61
CA GLU A 6 15.30 -10.28 -25.82
C GLU A 6 15.95 -8.91 -25.59
N HIS A 7 15.63 -8.28 -24.46
CA HIS A 7 16.21 -6.99 -24.08
C HIS A 7 17.73 -7.10 -23.86
N LEU A 8 18.19 -8.11 -23.13
CA LEU A 8 19.62 -8.36 -22.93
C LEU A 8 20.36 -8.56 -24.25
N ALA A 9 19.78 -9.34 -25.18
CA ALA A 9 20.36 -9.57 -26.49
C ALA A 9 20.53 -8.27 -27.30
N GLN A 10 19.63 -7.30 -27.15
CA GLN A 10 19.74 -5.98 -27.80
C GLN A 10 20.85 -5.10 -27.21
N LEU A 11 21.19 -5.30 -25.93
CA LEU A 11 22.23 -4.53 -25.24
C LEU A 11 23.65 -5.02 -25.57
N VAL A 12 23.81 -6.25 -26.09
CA VAL A 12 25.14 -6.82 -26.39
C VAL A 12 25.62 -6.35 -27.74
N PRO A 13 26.82 -5.71 -27.84
CA PRO A 13 27.43 -5.37 -29.13
C PRO A 13 27.67 -6.61 -30.00
N GLN A 14 27.57 -6.47 -31.33
CA GLN A 14 27.61 -7.58 -32.28
C GLN A 14 28.86 -8.50 -32.23
N ARG A 15 29.93 -8.09 -31.53
CA ARG A 15 31.19 -8.84 -31.42
C ARG A 15 31.56 -9.22 -29.98
N GLU A 16 30.63 -9.03 -29.06
CA GLU A 16 30.83 -9.34 -27.64
C GLU A 16 29.84 -10.41 -27.17
N THR A 17 30.17 -11.08 -26.09
CA THR A 17 29.29 -12.04 -25.42
C THR A 17 28.96 -11.56 -24.02
N MET A 18 27.73 -11.82 -23.58
CA MET A 18 27.29 -11.53 -22.22
C MET A 18 26.98 -12.84 -21.49
N HIS A 19 27.59 -13.05 -20.34
CA HIS A 19 27.25 -14.17 -19.46
C HIS A 19 25.96 -13.89 -18.70
N VAL A 20 25.00 -14.78 -18.81
CA VAL A 20 23.69 -14.68 -18.16
C VAL A 20 23.45 -15.88 -17.26
N ARG A 21 23.32 -15.66 -15.96
CA ARG A 21 23.02 -16.70 -15.01
C ARG A 21 21.51 -16.77 -14.75
N LEU A 22 20.90 -17.90 -15.12
CA LEU A 22 19.51 -18.19 -14.84
C LEU A 22 19.38 -18.96 -13.51
N VAL A 23 18.52 -18.45 -12.62
CA VAL A 23 18.24 -19.07 -11.32
C VAL A 23 16.73 -19.07 -11.05
N LYS A 24 16.26 -20.03 -10.25
CA LYS A 24 14.93 -19.94 -9.63
C LYS A 24 15.05 -19.00 -8.44
N GLY A 25 14.22 -17.94 -8.39
CA GLY A 25 14.39 -16.81 -7.47
C GLY A 25 14.37 -17.21 -5.98
N ALA A 26 15.28 -16.60 -5.21
CA ALA A 26 15.43 -16.83 -3.78
C ALA A 26 14.60 -15.85 -2.91
N TYR A 27 13.91 -14.88 -3.50
CA TYR A 27 13.23 -13.79 -2.79
C TYR A 27 11.71 -13.82 -2.95
N TRP A 28 11.14 -14.99 -3.24
CA TRP A 28 9.71 -15.14 -3.49
C TRP A 28 8.84 -14.55 -2.37
N ASP A 29 9.14 -14.86 -1.12
CA ASP A 29 8.39 -14.33 0.03
C ASP A 29 8.43 -12.82 0.13
N HIS A 30 9.57 -12.21 -0.21
CA HIS A 30 9.73 -10.75 -0.20
C HIS A 30 8.92 -10.09 -1.31
N GLU A 31 8.94 -10.65 -2.51
CA GLU A 31 8.17 -10.16 -3.65
C GLU A 31 6.65 -10.27 -3.41
N ILE A 32 6.19 -11.38 -2.83
CA ILE A 32 4.79 -11.55 -2.44
C ILE A 32 4.38 -10.47 -1.42
N LYS A 33 5.16 -10.32 -0.33
CA LYS A 33 4.88 -9.31 0.70
C LYS A 33 4.90 -7.89 0.16
N ASN A 34 5.89 -7.56 -0.66
CA ASN A 34 5.98 -6.25 -1.29
C ASN A 34 4.76 -5.94 -2.16
N ALA A 35 4.34 -6.89 -3.00
CA ALA A 35 3.15 -6.72 -3.81
C ALA A 35 1.89 -6.49 -2.96
N GLN A 36 1.75 -7.23 -1.85
CA GLN A 36 0.63 -7.07 -0.91
C GLN A 36 0.67 -5.71 -0.20
N VAL A 37 1.84 -5.30 0.31
CA VAL A 37 2.03 -3.98 0.95
C VAL A 37 1.74 -2.85 -0.03
N LYS A 38 2.20 -2.99 -1.27
CA LYS A 38 1.96 -2.00 -2.33
C LYS A 38 0.55 -2.06 -2.92
N GLY A 39 -0.26 -3.06 -2.60
CA GLY A 39 -1.61 -3.22 -3.14
C GLY A 39 -1.66 -3.39 -4.66
N LEU A 40 -0.65 -4.04 -5.25
CA LEU A 40 -0.58 -4.22 -6.70
C LEU A 40 -1.72 -5.10 -7.23
N ASN A 41 -2.04 -4.98 -8.52
CA ASN A 41 -3.10 -5.77 -9.16
C ASN A 41 -2.78 -7.27 -9.28
N GLY A 42 -1.54 -7.67 -8.95
CA GLY A 42 -1.07 -9.03 -9.01
C GLY A 42 0.31 -9.19 -8.38
N TYR A 43 0.94 -10.31 -8.67
CA TYR A 43 2.26 -10.61 -8.15
C TYR A 43 3.31 -10.58 -9.27
N PRO A 44 4.48 -9.95 -9.05
CA PRO A 44 5.56 -9.92 -10.04
C PRO A 44 6.23 -11.29 -10.23
N VAL A 45 5.90 -12.26 -9.37
CA VAL A 45 6.41 -13.62 -9.37
C VAL A 45 5.27 -14.63 -9.48
N PHE A 46 5.54 -15.80 -10.04
CA PHE A 46 4.54 -16.85 -10.09
C PHE A 46 4.17 -17.33 -8.68
N THR A 47 2.89 -17.42 -8.39
CA THR A 47 2.36 -17.95 -7.13
C THR A 47 2.25 -19.47 -7.13
N ASN A 48 2.44 -20.09 -8.29
CA ASN A 48 2.45 -21.53 -8.48
C ASN A 48 3.83 -22.00 -8.92
N LYS A 49 4.41 -22.93 -8.14
CA LYS A 49 5.77 -23.46 -8.43
C LYS A 49 5.88 -24.13 -9.80
N LYS A 50 4.83 -24.80 -10.28
CA LYS A 50 4.83 -25.46 -11.60
C LYS A 50 4.99 -24.43 -12.74
N LEU A 51 4.37 -23.25 -12.61
CA LEU A 51 4.58 -22.14 -13.57
C LEU A 51 6.01 -21.63 -13.54
N THR A 52 6.62 -21.54 -12.36
CA THR A 52 8.03 -21.19 -12.23
C THR A 52 8.92 -22.21 -12.96
N ASP A 53 8.64 -23.49 -12.79
CA ASP A 53 9.42 -24.56 -13.42
C ASP A 53 9.27 -24.52 -14.96
N ILE A 54 8.07 -24.32 -15.48
CA ILE A 54 7.83 -24.15 -16.92
C ILE A 54 8.55 -22.93 -17.47
N ASN A 55 8.36 -21.77 -16.83
CA ASN A 55 8.98 -20.52 -17.26
C ASN A 55 10.51 -20.60 -17.23
N TYR A 56 11.07 -21.31 -16.25
CA TYR A 56 12.51 -21.55 -16.19
C TYR A 56 13.01 -22.32 -17.42
N LEU A 57 12.35 -23.41 -17.82
CA LEU A 57 12.73 -24.21 -18.98
C LEU A 57 12.54 -23.44 -20.31
N VAL A 58 11.44 -22.68 -20.44
CA VAL A 58 11.20 -21.82 -21.61
C VAL A 58 12.30 -20.75 -21.72
N THR A 59 12.64 -20.10 -20.62
CA THR A 59 13.70 -19.09 -20.59
C THR A 59 15.08 -19.71 -20.82
N ALA A 60 15.33 -20.91 -20.31
CA ALA A 60 16.57 -21.66 -20.55
C ALA A 60 16.76 -21.97 -22.06
N LYS A 61 15.69 -22.46 -22.69
CA LYS A 61 15.72 -22.73 -24.16
C LYS A 61 16.03 -21.46 -24.93
N GLN A 62 15.32 -20.38 -24.65
CA GLN A 62 15.55 -19.09 -25.33
C GLN A 62 16.98 -18.58 -25.12
N LEU A 63 17.52 -18.70 -23.90
CA LEU A 63 18.87 -18.25 -23.56
C LEU A 63 19.92 -19.05 -24.33
N ILE A 64 19.76 -20.40 -24.48
CA ILE A 64 20.65 -21.28 -25.27
C ILE A 64 20.58 -20.96 -26.77
N GLU A 65 19.40 -20.57 -27.26
CA GLU A 65 19.17 -20.28 -28.69
C GLU A 65 19.58 -18.86 -29.08
N THR A 66 19.73 -17.94 -28.11
CA THR A 66 20.02 -16.52 -28.38
C THR A 66 21.52 -16.32 -28.63
N PRO A 67 21.91 -15.81 -29.81
CA PRO A 67 23.30 -15.46 -30.08
C PRO A 67 23.88 -14.44 -29.12
N ASN A 68 25.18 -14.50 -28.87
CA ASN A 68 25.93 -13.58 -28.00
C ASN A 68 25.54 -13.61 -26.52
N LEU A 69 24.71 -14.56 -26.08
CA LEU A 69 24.46 -14.83 -24.68
C LEU A 69 25.07 -16.20 -24.32
N GLU A 70 25.89 -16.22 -23.27
CA GLU A 70 26.44 -17.45 -22.69
C GLU A 70 25.61 -17.83 -21.45
N ALA A 71 25.08 -19.04 -21.45
CA ALA A 71 24.11 -19.50 -20.47
C ALA A 71 24.77 -20.20 -19.29
N SER A 72 24.55 -19.69 -18.09
CA SER A 72 24.90 -20.36 -16.82
C SER A 72 23.64 -20.74 -16.07
N PHE A 73 23.51 -22.00 -15.65
CA PHE A 73 22.34 -22.51 -14.95
C PHE A 73 22.67 -22.93 -13.52
N ALA A 74 22.23 -22.15 -12.54
CA ALA A 74 22.46 -22.46 -11.14
C ALA A 74 21.28 -23.30 -10.59
N THR A 75 21.52 -24.62 -10.41
CA THR A 75 20.47 -25.54 -9.95
C THR A 75 21.05 -26.78 -9.26
N HIS A 76 20.33 -27.31 -8.24
CA HIS A 76 20.59 -28.61 -7.62
C HIS A 76 19.45 -29.61 -7.88
N ASN A 77 18.63 -29.36 -8.91
CA ASN A 77 17.50 -30.20 -9.28
C ASN A 77 17.85 -31.07 -10.46
N ALA A 78 17.93 -32.39 -10.28
CA ALA A 78 18.29 -33.35 -11.34
C ALA A 78 17.37 -33.27 -12.55
N HIS A 79 16.07 -33.15 -12.36
CA HIS A 79 15.10 -32.98 -13.45
C HIS A 79 15.39 -31.71 -14.28
N THR A 80 15.71 -30.61 -13.63
CA THR A 80 16.08 -29.35 -14.31
C THR A 80 17.37 -29.50 -15.11
N ILE A 81 18.41 -30.15 -14.54
CA ILE A 81 19.68 -30.42 -15.25
C ILE A 81 19.43 -31.29 -16.48
N SER A 82 18.70 -32.39 -16.34
CA SER A 82 18.38 -33.30 -17.43
C SER A 82 17.59 -32.62 -18.55
N ALA A 83 16.61 -31.77 -18.18
CA ALA A 83 15.84 -31.03 -19.17
C ALA A 83 16.70 -30.01 -19.92
N ILE A 84 17.59 -29.27 -19.21
CA ILE A 84 18.52 -28.33 -19.88
C ILE A 84 19.50 -29.07 -20.77
N ALA A 85 20.07 -30.18 -20.30
CA ALA A 85 20.98 -31.01 -21.14
C ALA A 85 20.28 -31.48 -22.42
N SER A 86 19.01 -31.91 -22.31
CA SER A 86 18.20 -32.29 -23.47
C SER A 86 17.90 -31.14 -24.43
N LEU A 87 17.72 -29.90 -23.89
CA LEU A 87 17.51 -28.70 -24.70
C LEU A 87 18.78 -28.21 -25.37
N ALA A 88 19.94 -28.36 -24.71
CA ALA A 88 21.22 -27.89 -25.21
C ALA A 88 21.77 -28.78 -26.36
N GLN A 89 21.52 -30.09 -26.28
CA GLN A 89 22.01 -31.05 -27.30
C GLN A 89 23.45 -30.74 -27.78
N ASP A 90 23.59 -30.38 -29.05
CA ASP A 90 24.88 -30.07 -29.70
C ASP A 90 25.54 -28.77 -29.17
N LYS A 91 24.84 -27.98 -28.35
CA LYS A 91 25.35 -26.74 -27.73
C LYS A 91 25.77 -26.93 -26.29
N MET A 92 25.92 -28.14 -25.81
CA MET A 92 26.25 -28.44 -24.43
C MET A 92 27.56 -27.78 -23.96
N GLU A 93 28.52 -27.60 -24.85
CA GLU A 93 29.78 -26.91 -24.59
C GLU A 93 29.64 -25.40 -24.35
N GLN A 94 28.49 -24.81 -24.71
CA GLN A 94 28.16 -23.39 -24.49
C GLN A 94 27.35 -23.18 -23.21
N VAL A 95 27.09 -24.24 -22.44
CA VAL A 95 26.25 -24.21 -21.24
C VAL A 95 27.11 -24.49 -20.02
N GLU A 96 27.08 -23.60 -19.06
CA GLU A 96 27.71 -23.77 -17.76
C GLU A 96 26.66 -24.16 -16.72
N PHE A 97 26.95 -25.22 -15.91
CA PHE A 97 26.17 -25.54 -14.75
C PHE A 97 26.87 -25.03 -13.48
N GLN A 98 26.10 -24.43 -12.54
CA GLN A 98 26.64 -23.87 -11.32
C GLN A 98 26.02 -24.51 -10.07
N ARG A 99 26.86 -24.91 -9.15
CA ARG A 99 26.45 -25.42 -7.84
C ARG A 99 27.02 -24.60 -6.69
N LEU A 100 26.44 -24.74 -5.52
CA LEU A 100 26.95 -24.13 -4.31
C LEU A 100 28.01 -25.03 -3.67
N TYR A 101 29.02 -24.43 -3.06
CA TYR A 101 30.02 -25.15 -2.29
C TYR A 101 29.36 -25.95 -1.15
N GLY A 102 29.72 -27.22 -1.03
CA GLY A 102 29.13 -28.15 -0.04
C GLY A 102 27.74 -28.68 -0.40
N MET A 103 27.24 -28.42 -1.62
CA MET A 103 25.94 -28.89 -2.08
C MET A 103 26.03 -29.51 -3.49
N GLY A 104 25.22 -30.57 -3.71
CA GLY A 104 25.02 -31.16 -5.03
C GLY A 104 26.21 -31.96 -5.58
N GLU A 105 27.22 -32.29 -4.80
CA GLU A 105 28.43 -33.03 -5.26
C GLU A 105 28.06 -34.34 -5.93
N VAL A 106 27.28 -35.18 -5.23
CA VAL A 106 26.85 -36.50 -5.77
C VAL A 106 26.03 -36.34 -7.06
N LEU A 107 25.16 -35.33 -7.12
CA LEU A 107 24.34 -35.06 -8.30
C LEU A 107 25.20 -34.67 -9.49
N TYR A 108 26.15 -33.77 -9.31
CA TYR A 108 27.00 -33.30 -10.39
C TYR A 108 27.96 -34.38 -10.89
N SER A 109 28.54 -35.19 -9.97
CA SER A 109 29.35 -36.36 -10.38
C SER A 109 28.52 -37.36 -11.18
N ALA A 110 27.27 -37.64 -10.78
CA ALA A 110 26.39 -38.50 -11.57
C ALA A 110 26.05 -37.91 -12.95
N CYS A 111 25.93 -36.57 -13.05
CA CYS A 111 25.70 -35.92 -14.35
C CYS A 111 26.93 -36.03 -15.28
N GLU A 112 28.13 -35.93 -14.74
CA GLU A 112 29.37 -36.13 -15.47
C GLU A 112 29.51 -37.56 -16.05
N GLU A 113 28.91 -38.54 -15.36
CA GLU A 113 28.88 -39.94 -15.85
C GLU A 113 27.80 -40.20 -16.92
N VAL A 114 26.69 -39.44 -16.86
CA VAL A 114 25.50 -39.70 -17.70
C VAL A 114 25.46 -38.87 -18.97
N PHE A 115 25.98 -37.64 -18.93
CA PHE A 115 25.91 -36.72 -20.08
C PHE A 115 27.28 -36.51 -20.69
N ASP A 116 27.40 -36.80 -21.99
CA ASP A 116 28.57 -36.45 -22.77
C ASP A 116 28.76 -34.91 -22.77
N ASN A 117 30.01 -34.46 -22.62
CA ASN A 117 30.37 -33.03 -22.61
C ASN A 117 29.78 -32.21 -21.45
N PHE A 118 29.39 -32.83 -20.32
CA PHE A 118 29.01 -32.13 -19.08
C PHE A 118 30.26 -31.57 -18.38
N SER A 119 31.13 -30.85 -19.11
CA SER A 119 32.46 -30.49 -18.65
C SER A 119 32.55 -29.10 -18.00
N GLN A 120 31.56 -28.22 -18.22
CA GLN A 120 31.57 -26.87 -17.67
C GLN A 120 30.68 -26.78 -16.41
N SER A 121 31.29 -27.08 -15.28
CA SER A 121 30.63 -26.83 -13.99
C SER A 121 31.48 -25.91 -13.10
N SER A 122 30.83 -24.91 -12.48
CA SER A 122 31.50 -24.05 -11.53
C SER A 122 30.88 -24.14 -10.14
N ILE A 123 31.69 -23.82 -9.13
CA ILE A 123 31.30 -23.87 -7.73
C ILE A 123 31.27 -22.46 -7.17
N TYR A 124 30.09 -21.99 -6.80
CA TYR A 124 29.93 -20.72 -6.11
C TYR A 124 30.29 -20.87 -4.63
N CYS A 125 31.34 -20.18 -4.19
CA CYS A 125 31.80 -20.18 -2.82
C CYS A 125 31.94 -18.73 -2.33
N PRO A 126 31.05 -18.23 -1.43
CA PRO A 126 31.21 -16.89 -0.88
C PRO A 126 32.37 -16.87 0.12
N ILE A 127 33.21 -15.81 0.03
CA ILE A 127 34.34 -15.59 0.92
C ILE A 127 34.08 -14.28 1.68
N GLY A 128 34.20 -14.32 3.02
CA GLY A 128 33.98 -13.14 3.84
C GLY A 128 34.07 -13.45 5.33
N LYS A 129 33.88 -12.44 6.18
CA LYS A 129 33.81 -12.62 7.63
C LYS A 129 32.50 -13.29 8.04
N HIS A 130 32.51 -13.99 9.16
CA HIS A 130 31.35 -14.73 9.67
C HIS A 130 30.05 -13.88 9.70
N LYS A 131 30.15 -12.61 10.17
CA LYS A 131 28.98 -11.71 10.20
C LYS A 131 28.40 -11.39 8.82
N GLU A 132 29.25 -11.32 7.81
CA GLU A 132 28.87 -11.00 6.42
C GLU A 132 28.26 -12.23 5.72
N LEU A 133 28.74 -13.43 6.08
CA LEU A 133 28.28 -14.70 5.52
C LEU A 133 27.01 -15.24 6.18
N LEU A 134 26.71 -14.82 7.40
CA LEU A 134 25.55 -15.34 8.16
C LEU A 134 24.22 -15.21 7.40
N PRO A 135 23.85 -14.07 6.78
CA PRO A 135 22.61 -13.95 6.01
C PRO A 135 22.59 -14.89 4.78
N TYR A 136 23.74 -15.14 4.17
CA TYR A 136 23.87 -16.09 3.07
C TYR A 136 23.61 -17.52 3.55
N LEU A 137 24.24 -17.94 4.66
CA LEU A 137 24.10 -19.29 5.23
C LEU A 137 22.67 -19.56 5.68
N VAL A 138 22.05 -18.59 6.36
CA VAL A 138 20.64 -18.71 6.82
C VAL A 138 19.70 -18.95 5.63
N ARG A 139 19.85 -18.19 4.55
CA ARG A 139 19.02 -18.41 3.34
C ARG A 139 19.25 -19.81 2.74
N ARG A 140 20.48 -20.31 2.75
CA ARG A 140 20.77 -21.69 2.25
C ARG A 140 20.13 -22.75 3.11
N LEU A 141 20.17 -22.59 4.43
CA LEU A 141 19.52 -23.51 5.37
C LEU A 141 17.99 -23.53 5.17
N LEU A 142 17.38 -22.35 5.01
CA LEU A 142 15.94 -22.25 4.77
C LEU A 142 15.54 -22.85 3.41
N GLU A 143 16.33 -22.63 2.37
CA GLU A 143 16.10 -23.20 1.05
C GLU A 143 16.16 -24.73 1.05
N ASN A 144 17.15 -25.30 1.73
CA ASN A 144 17.30 -26.74 1.82
C ASN A 144 16.28 -27.39 2.74
N GLY A 145 15.83 -26.68 3.79
CA GLY A 145 14.82 -27.15 4.72
C GLY A 145 13.38 -27.05 4.21
N ALA A 146 13.15 -26.36 3.10
CA ALA A 146 11.81 -26.24 2.54
C ALA A 146 11.27 -27.59 2.03
N ASN A 147 10.08 -27.99 2.45
CA ASN A 147 9.42 -29.24 2.01
C ASN A 147 9.27 -29.35 0.49
N SER A 148 9.22 -28.21 -0.23
CA SER A 148 9.17 -28.14 -1.69
C SER A 148 10.54 -28.25 -2.36
N SER A 149 11.63 -28.29 -1.60
CA SER A 149 12.98 -28.44 -2.13
C SER A 149 13.17 -29.84 -2.72
N PHE A 150 13.70 -29.92 -3.95
CA PHE A 150 14.02 -31.23 -4.57
C PHE A 150 14.95 -32.08 -3.68
N VAL A 151 15.92 -31.44 -3.05
CA VAL A 151 16.88 -32.11 -2.16
C VAL A 151 16.18 -32.72 -0.94
N ASN A 152 15.24 -31.97 -0.33
CA ASN A 152 14.48 -32.46 0.82
C ASN A 152 13.56 -33.63 0.40
N GLN A 153 12.84 -33.49 -0.71
CA GLN A 153 11.97 -34.55 -1.25
C GLN A 153 12.73 -35.83 -1.62
N TYR A 154 13.94 -35.69 -2.19
CA TYR A 154 14.80 -36.81 -2.53
C TYR A 154 15.34 -37.53 -1.28
N LEU A 155 15.74 -36.75 -0.25
CA LEU A 155 16.29 -37.29 0.97
C LEU A 155 15.23 -37.91 1.92
N SER A 156 13.96 -37.52 1.78
CA SER A 156 12.89 -38.04 2.64
C SER A 156 12.53 -39.49 2.38
N ASN A 157 12.94 -40.07 1.23
CA ASN A 157 12.55 -41.40 0.75
C ASN A 157 11.03 -41.69 0.71
N GLU A 158 10.20 -40.65 0.88
CA GLU A 158 8.73 -40.79 0.92
C GLU A 158 8.13 -40.67 -0.49
N ILE A 159 8.86 -40.09 -1.43
CA ILE A 159 8.38 -39.81 -2.78
C ILE A 159 9.12 -40.68 -3.79
N PRO A 160 8.42 -41.53 -4.59
CA PRO A 160 9.04 -42.31 -5.66
C PRO A 160 9.76 -41.42 -6.68
N ALA A 161 10.86 -41.90 -7.25
CA ALA A 161 11.62 -41.17 -8.26
C ALA A 161 10.78 -40.80 -9.51
N SER A 162 9.77 -41.60 -9.85
CA SER A 162 8.78 -41.31 -10.91
C SER A 162 8.02 -40.01 -10.65
N ASP A 163 7.69 -39.72 -9.40
CA ASP A 163 6.88 -38.57 -9.03
C ASP A 163 7.73 -37.28 -8.93
N LEU A 164 9.07 -37.44 -8.76
CA LEU A 164 10.04 -36.35 -8.84
C LEU A 164 10.33 -35.92 -10.28
N SER A 165 10.03 -36.79 -11.28
CA SER A 165 10.25 -36.56 -12.71
C SER A 165 8.96 -36.20 -13.47
N PHE A 166 8.03 -35.49 -12.82
CA PHE A 166 6.76 -35.10 -13.42
C PHE A 166 6.94 -34.09 -14.57
N ASN A 167 6.05 -34.18 -15.57
CA ASN A 167 5.98 -33.16 -16.62
C ASN A 167 5.23 -31.91 -16.09
N PRO A 168 5.93 -30.77 -15.91
CA PRO A 168 5.29 -29.58 -15.33
C PRO A 168 4.20 -29.00 -16.22
N ALA A 169 4.28 -29.18 -17.56
CA ALA A 169 3.24 -28.70 -18.48
C ALA A 169 1.93 -29.50 -18.35
N ALA A 170 2.03 -30.85 -18.28
CA ALA A 170 0.86 -31.69 -18.07
C ALA A 170 0.19 -31.44 -16.72
N ALA A 171 1.01 -31.27 -15.67
CA ALA A 171 0.53 -30.96 -14.33
C ALA A 171 -0.11 -29.56 -14.24
N MET A 172 0.26 -28.63 -15.13
CA MET A 172 -0.33 -27.31 -15.22
C MET A 172 -1.67 -27.32 -15.95
N GLN A 173 -1.79 -28.13 -17.00
CA GLN A 173 -3.05 -28.29 -17.73
C GLN A 173 -4.18 -28.74 -16.81
N ASP A 174 -3.92 -29.71 -15.92
CA ASP A 174 -4.87 -30.17 -14.91
C ASP A 174 -5.35 -29.03 -13.97
N GLN A 175 -4.42 -28.14 -13.58
CA GLN A 175 -4.78 -26.97 -12.75
C GLN A 175 -5.55 -25.89 -13.50
N LEU A 176 -5.26 -25.68 -14.79
CA LEU A 176 -6.03 -24.78 -15.66
C LEU A 176 -7.46 -25.28 -15.81
N ASP A 177 -7.63 -26.60 -16.06
CA ASP A 177 -8.94 -27.21 -16.20
C ASP A 177 -9.78 -27.09 -14.94
N HIS A 178 -9.15 -27.10 -13.75
CA HIS A 178 -9.81 -26.91 -12.45
C HIS A 178 -9.83 -25.46 -11.96
N LYS A 179 -9.35 -24.48 -12.73
CA LYS A 179 -9.27 -23.04 -12.38
C LYS A 179 -8.54 -22.74 -11.06
N LYS A 180 -7.60 -23.58 -10.66
CA LYS A 180 -6.88 -23.49 -9.38
C LYS A 180 -5.45 -22.98 -9.57
N LEU A 181 -5.30 -21.75 -10.09
CA LEU A 181 -4.00 -21.19 -10.45
C LEU A 181 -3.17 -20.68 -9.28
N SER A 182 -3.82 -20.20 -8.21
CA SER A 182 -3.15 -19.69 -7.01
C SER A 182 -3.93 -20.04 -5.75
N ASN A 183 -3.21 -20.27 -4.65
CA ASN A 183 -3.79 -20.37 -3.31
C ASN A 183 -3.68 -19.04 -2.55
N LEU A 184 -3.02 -18.04 -3.11
CA LEU A 184 -2.88 -16.71 -2.51
C LEU A 184 -4.01 -15.81 -3.02
N PRO A 185 -4.63 -15.01 -2.14
CA PRO A 185 -5.53 -13.94 -2.55
C PRO A 185 -4.74 -12.91 -3.37
N LEU A 186 -5.44 -12.10 -4.16
CA LEU A 186 -4.81 -10.92 -4.78
C LEU A 186 -4.36 -9.93 -3.69
N PRO A 187 -3.36 -9.07 -3.96
CA PRO A 187 -2.92 -8.06 -3.01
C PRO A 187 -4.05 -7.15 -2.50
N THR A 188 -5.04 -6.89 -3.33
CA THR A 188 -6.25 -6.11 -2.98
C THR A 188 -7.23 -6.87 -2.10
N ASP A 189 -7.18 -8.20 -2.08
CA ASP A 189 -8.15 -9.08 -1.41
C ASP A 189 -7.55 -9.80 -0.18
N ILE A 190 -6.46 -9.27 0.40
CA ILE A 190 -5.79 -9.87 1.56
C ILE A 190 -6.63 -9.81 2.84
N TYR A 191 -7.58 -8.91 2.92
CA TYR A 191 -8.50 -8.79 4.05
C TYR A 191 -9.84 -9.46 3.74
N LEU A 192 -10.36 -10.25 4.71
CA LEU A 192 -11.60 -11.00 4.51
C LEU A 192 -12.86 -10.13 4.41
N SER A 193 -12.84 -8.95 5.02
CA SER A 193 -14.03 -8.10 5.23
C SER A 193 -13.93 -6.71 4.62
N ARG A 194 -12.82 -6.38 3.98
CA ARG A 194 -12.62 -5.13 3.23
C ARG A 194 -11.60 -5.34 2.12
N GLN A 195 -11.62 -4.48 1.12
CA GLN A 195 -10.56 -4.42 0.12
C GLN A 195 -9.38 -3.59 0.65
N ASN A 196 -8.17 -4.01 0.32
CA ASN A 196 -6.97 -3.19 0.41
C ASN A 196 -6.98 -2.15 -0.72
N SER A 197 -6.42 -0.97 -0.48
CA SER A 197 -6.31 0.06 -1.51
C SER A 197 -5.44 -0.39 -2.69
N HIS A 198 -5.83 -0.01 -3.92
CA HIS A 198 -5.06 -0.31 -5.12
C HIS A 198 -3.76 0.49 -5.18
N GLY A 199 -2.68 -0.21 -5.57
CA GLY A 199 -1.37 0.38 -5.75
C GLY A 199 -0.98 0.55 -7.21
N LEU A 200 -0.08 1.50 -7.46
CA LEU A 200 0.56 1.70 -8.76
C LEU A 200 1.93 1.03 -8.78
N ASP A 201 2.24 0.30 -9.84
CA ASP A 201 3.58 -0.26 -10.01
C ASP A 201 4.51 0.77 -10.66
N LEU A 202 5.09 1.64 -9.83
CA LEU A 202 6.05 2.65 -10.28
C LEU A 202 7.42 2.05 -10.65
N SER A 203 7.57 0.73 -10.65
CA SER A 203 8.77 0.07 -11.17
C SER A 203 8.68 -0.25 -12.68
N GLU A 204 7.50 -0.09 -13.28
CA GLU A 204 7.30 -0.27 -14.72
C GLU A 204 7.56 1.03 -15.49
N PRO A 205 8.61 1.10 -16.35
CA PRO A 205 8.98 2.34 -17.04
C PRO A 205 7.86 2.91 -17.94
N GLU A 206 7.19 2.04 -18.71
CA GLU A 206 6.10 2.47 -19.62
C GLU A 206 4.93 3.09 -18.85
N PHE A 207 4.59 2.51 -17.69
CA PHE A 207 3.57 3.06 -16.81
C PHE A 207 3.99 4.42 -16.24
N CYS A 208 5.25 4.56 -15.80
CA CYS A 208 5.78 5.83 -15.29
C CYS A 208 5.80 6.93 -16.35
N GLU A 209 6.14 6.60 -17.59
CA GLU A 209 6.11 7.54 -18.72
C GLU A 209 4.68 8.01 -18.99
N SER A 210 3.70 7.08 -19.05
CA SER A 210 2.29 7.41 -19.23
C SER A 210 1.77 8.29 -18.10
N LEU A 211 2.01 7.91 -16.84
CA LEU A 211 1.59 8.70 -15.67
C LEU A 211 2.20 10.10 -15.68
N THR A 212 3.46 10.21 -16.06
CA THR A 212 4.14 11.52 -16.16
C THR A 212 3.52 12.39 -17.25
N HIS A 213 3.21 11.80 -18.40
CA HIS A 213 2.54 12.50 -19.49
C HIS A 213 1.15 13.00 -19.04
N ASP A 214 0.39 12.15 -18.35
CA ASP A 214 -0.94 12.48 -17.85
C ASP A 214 -0.90 13.59 -16.79
N LEU A 215 0.08 13.54 -15.88
CA LEU A 215 0.29 14.61 -14.87
C LEU A 215 0.68 15.95 -15.51
N ILE A 216 1.48 15.95 -16.58
CA ILE A 216 1.84 17.17 -17.32
C ILE A 216 0.64 17.73 -18.07
N ALA A 217 -0.18 16.85 -18.63
CA ALA A 217 -1.40 17.21 -19.35
C ALA A 217 -2.55 17.59 -18.42
N PHE A 218 -2.50 17.10 -17.17
CA PHE A 218 -3.53 17.32 -16.17
C PHE A 218 -3.64 18.81 -15.88
N ASN A 219 -4.86 19.23 -15.94
CA ASN A 219 -5.31 20.52 -16.14
C ASN A 219 -4.87 21.64 -15.30
N LYS A 220 -5.05 22.52 -15.86
CA LYS A 220 -4.87 23.97 -15.91
C LYS A 220 -6.01 24.81 -15.35
N ASP A 221 -7.16 24.24 -15.03
CA ASP A 221 -8.22 24.98 -14.39
C ASP A 221 -7.90 25.20 -12.91
N ARG A 222 -7.83 26.46 -12.53
CA ARG A 222 -7.58 26.85 -11.14
C ARG A 222 -8.73 26.37 -10.26
N ILE A 223 -8.42 25.64 -9.23
CA ILE A 223 -9.41 25.22 -8.23
C ILE A 223 -9.80 26.44 -7.40
N GLN A 224 -11.09 26.69 -7.26
CA GLN A 224 -11.61 27.67 -6.33
C GLN A 224 -12.17 26.96 -5.10
N ALA A 225 -11.52 27.13 -3.96
CA ALA A 225 -11.91 26.52 -2.69
C ALA A 225 -12.51 27.57 -1.75
N SER A 226 -13.66 27.25 -1.20
CA SER A 226 -14.33 28.04 -0.18
C SER A 226 -14.88 27.12 0.90
N ALA A 227 -15.42 27.70 1.98
CA ALA A 227 -16.10 26.92 3.01
C ALA A 227 -17.21 26.05 2.39
N LEU A 228 -17.25 24.77 2.78
CA LEU A 228 -18.33 23.85 2.47
C LEU A 228 -19.18 23.71 3.74
N SER A 229 -20.37 24.26 3.73
CA SER A 229 -21.23 24.31 4.92
C SER A 229 -22.68 24.51 4.52
N SER A 230 -23.62 24.00 5.32
CA SER A 230 -25.03 24.37 5.22
C SER A 230 -25.29 25.80 5.72
N LEU A 231 -24.40 26.34 6.53
CA LEU A 231 -24.44 27.73 7.00
C LEU A 231 -23.72 28.64 6.01
N LYS A 232 -24.21 29.88 5.92
CA LYS A 232 -23.48 30.90 5.18
C LYS A 232 -22.24 31.31 5.95
N VAL A 233 -21.06 31.12 5.38
CA VAL A 233 -19.76 31.52 5.92
C VAL A 233 -19.17 32.57 4.99
N ASN A 234 -18.90 33.77 5.51
CA ASN A 234 -18.27 34.82 4.72
C ASN A 234 -16.75 34.60 4.64
N SER A 235 -16.16 35.07 3.55
CA SER A 235 -14.71 35.08 3.35
C SER A 235 -14.12 36.35 3.97
N LEU A 236 -13.02 36.21 4.72
CA LEU A 236 -12.24 37.34 5.23
C LEU A 236 -11.21 37.80 4.19
N GLU A 237 -10.54 36.84 3.53
CA GLU A 237 -9.48 37.09 2.56
C GLU A 237 -9.45 36.03 1.48
N GLU A 238 -8.82 36.35 0.37
CA GLU A 238 -8.55 35.46 -0.73
C GLU A 238 -7.05 35.24 -0.85
N LYS A 239 -6.62 34.00 -1.09
CA LYS A 239 -5.20 33.65 -1.23
C LYS A 239 -5.00 32.80 -2.48
N ASP A 240 -4.13 33.28 -3.38
CA ASP A 240 -3.62 32.45 -4.48
C ASP A 240 -2.72 31.33 -3.94
N ILE A 241 -2.95 30.12 -4.40
CA ILE A 241 -2.13 28.96 -4.06
C ILE A 241 -1.15 28.68 -5.19
N LEU A 242 0.13 28.80 -4.84
CA LEU A 242 1.22 28.56 -5.78
C LEU A 242 1.77 27.14 -5.63
N SER A 243 2.00 26.51 -6.76
CA SER A 243 2.62 25.20 -6.83
C SER A 243 4.00 25.18 -6.16
N LYS A 244 4.23 24.21 -5.29
CA LYS A 244 5.57 23.97 -4.69
C LYS A 244 6.59 23.48 -5.74
N CYS A 245 6.11 22.89 -6.87
CA CYS A 245 6.98 22.35 -7.91
C CYS A 245 7.51 23.42 -8.87
N ASN A 246 6.67 24.38 -9.30
CA ASN A 246 7.00 25.29 -10.39
C ASN A 246 6.49 26.73 -10.21
N GLN A 247 5.96 27.07 -9.04
CA GLN A 247 5.42 28.39 -8.69
C GLN A 247 4.24 28.87 -9.57
N SER A 248 3.64 28.00 -10.38
CA SER A 248 2.42 28.34 -11.10
C SER A 248 1.24 28.46 -10.12
N ASN A 249 0.27 29.33 -10.46
CA ASN A 249 -0.96 29.42 -9.66
C ASN A 249 -1.88 28.23 -9.99
N ILE A 250 -2.14 27.40 -8.98
CA ILE A 250 -2.96 26.18 -9.07
C ILE A 250 -4.36 26.35 -8.50
N GLY A 251 -4.64 27.43 -7.78
CA GLY A 251 -5.95 27.67 -7.20
C GLY A 251 -6.07 28.96 -6.44
N LEU A 252 -7.30 29.26 -6.02
CA LEU A 252 -7.68 30.37 -5.17
C LEU A 252 -8.45 29.82 -3.96
N VAL A 253 -8.10 30.26 -2.77
CA VAL A 253 -8.76 29.86 -1.52
C VAL A 253 -9.40 31.09 -0.89
N HIS A 254 -10.68 30.96 -0.57
CA HIS A 254 -11.44 31.94 0.21
C HIS A 254 -11.43 31.56 1.69
N PHE A 255 -10.65 32.23 2.51
CA PHE A 255 -10.55 31.94 3.94
C PHE A 255 -11.73 32.45 4.72
N SER A 256 -12.29 31.59 5.59
CA SER A 256 -13.42 31.90 6.45
C SER A 256 -13.07 32.98 7.50
N ASP A 257 -14.01 33.85 7.82
CA ASP A 257 -13.83 34.88 8.85
C ASP A 257 -13.91 34.23 10.26
N PRO A 258 -12.80 34.21 11.04
CA PRO A 258 -12.81 33.66 12.39
C PRO A 258 -13.78 34.37 13.35
N ALA A 259 -13.98 35.69 13.17
CA ALA A 259 -14.88 36.46 14.05
C ALA A 259 -16.35 36.07 13.85
N GLU A 260 -16.73 35.68 12.64
CA GLU A 260 -18.06 35.16 12.35
C GLU A 260 -18.25 33.76 12.92
N ILE A 261 -17.24 32.88 12.82
CA ILE A 261 -17.32 31.49 13.24
C ILE A 261 -17.63 31.35 14.74
N VAL A 262 -17.09 32.22 15.57
CA VAL A 262 -17.39 32.22 17.03
C VAL A 262 -18.88 32.37 17.31
N ASN A 263 -19.60 33.13 16.47
CA ASN A 263 -21.02 33.46 16.65
C ASN A 263 -21.95 32.49 15.89
N LEU A 264 -21.42 31.66 14.98
CA LEU A 264 -22.21 30.67 14.24
C LEU A 264 -22.60 29.50 15.16
N SER A 265 -23.86 29.11 15.08
CA SER A 265 -24.37 27.95 15.81
C SER A 265 -24.45 26.75 14.88
N PHE A 266 -23.42 25.91 14.91
CA PHE A 266 -23.44 24.64 14.22
C PHE A 266 -24.37 23.67 14.95
N GLN A 267 -25.30 23.08 14.21
CA GLN A 267 -26.28 22.15 14.75
C GLN A 267 -25.86 20.72 14.43
N ILE A 268 -26.26 19.78 15.28
CA ILE A 268 -26.08 18.34 14.98
C ILE A 268 -27.08 17.98 13.91
N SER A 269 -26.60 17.34 12.83
CA SER A 269 -27.46 16.84 11.76
C SER A 269 -28.31 15.68 12.25
N SER A 270 -29.58 15.94 12.49
CA SER A 270 -30.52 14.91 12.91
C SER A 270 -30.79 13.88 11.81
N GLU A 271 -30.74 14.32 10.55
CA GLU A 271 -30.85 13.43 9.38
C GLU A 271 -29.73 12.41 9.39
N TRP A 272 -28.47 12.86 9.43
CA TRP A 272 -27.31 11.96 9.45
C TRP A 272 -27.26 11.07 10.67
N MET A 273 -27.53 11.62 11.84
CA MET A 273 -27.55 10.87 13.09
C MET A 273 -28.59 9.75 13.10
N SER A 274 -29.71 9.90 12.38
CA SER A 274 -30.78 8.90 12.30
C SER A 274 -30.52 7.80 11.25
N THR A 275 -29.50 7.95 10.38
CA THR A 275 -29.17 6.91 9.40
C THR A 275 -28.57 5.67 10.08
N SER A 276 -28.66 4.53 9.42
CA SER A 276 -28.04 3.29 9.91
C SER A 276 -26.53 3.30 9.76
N LEU A 277 -25.82 2.50 10.56
CA LEU A 277 -24.37 2.30 10.45
C LEU A 277 -23.97 1.82 9.05
N GLU A 278 -24.78 0.94 8.46
CA GLU A 278 -24.58 0.39 7.13
C GLU A 278 -24.64 1.50 6.07
N HIS A 279 -25.64 2.39 6.17
CA HIS A 279 -25.75 3.52 5.23
C HIS A 279 -24.55 4.44 5.33
N ARG A 280 -24.10 4.77 6.54
CA ARG A 280 -22.92 5.61 6.77
C ARG A 280 -21.64 4.94 6.23
N ALA A 281 -21.50 3.65 6.44
CA ALA A 281 -20.39 2.86 5.88
C ALA A 281 -20.39 2.85 4.33
N LEU A 282 -21.58 2.77 3.70
CA LEU A 282 -21.71 2.84 2.23
C LEU A 282 -21.23 4.18 1.69
N VAL A 283 -21.54 5.30 2.34
CA VAL A 283 -21.06 6.64 1.93
C VAL A 283 -19.53 6.70 2.01
N LEU A 284 -18.91 6.22 3.09
CA LEU A 284 -17.46 6.20 3.23
C LEU A 284 -16.78 5.34 2.13
N ASN A 285 -17.33 4.16 1.85
CA ASN A 285 -16.82 3.29 0.80
C ASN A 285 -16.99 3.91 -0.60
N ALA A 286 -18.08 4.63 -0.85
CA ALA A 286 -18.30 5.33 -2.11
C ALA A 286 -17.26 6.45 -2.32
N VAL A 287 -16.95 7.23 -1.29
CA VAL A 287 -15.87 8.24 -1.32
C VAL A 287 -14.51 7.58 -1.56
N ALA A 288 -14.21 6.47 -0.87
CA ALA A 288 -12.97 5.72 -1.06
C ALA A 288 -12.81 5.25 -2.51
N ASN A 289 -13.88 4.69 -3.09
CA ASN A 289 -13.89 4.22 -4.47
C ASN A 289 -13.72 5.37 -5.48
N SER A 290 -14.27 6.55 -5.22
CA SER A 290 -14.10 7.73 -6.09
C SER A 290 -12.67 8.27 -6.06
N ILE A 291 -12.01 8.28 -4.90
CA ILE A 291 -10.61 8.68 -4.79
C ILE A 291 -9.71 7.69 -5.53
N GLU A 292 -9.99 6.40 -5.43
CA GLU A 292 -9.22 5.34 -6.08
C GLU A 292 -9.46 5.26 -7.58
N ALA A 293 -10.67 5.60 -8.06
CA ALA A 293 -11.01 5.61 -9.48
C ALA A 293 -10.36 6.77 -10.26
N ASP A 294 -10.12 7.91 -9.62
CA ASP A 294 -9.43 9.07 -10.20
C ASP A 294 -8.32 9.58 -9.28
N PRO A 295 -7.21 8.82 -9.15
CA PRO A 295 -6.10 9.20 -8.28
C PRO A 295 -5.28 10.36 -8.84
N LEU A 296 -5.36 10.62 -10.17
CA LEU A 296 -4.50 11.58 -10.86
C LEU A 296 -4.63 13.00 -10.29
N GLN A 297 -5.87 13.45 -10.04
CA GLN A 297 -6.12 14.76 -9.46
C GLN A 297 -5.53 14.90 -8.04
N PHE A 298 -5.58 13.83 -7.23
CA PHE A 298 -5.02 13.85 -5.89
C PHE A 298 -3.50 13.77 -5.90
N ILE A 299 -2.91 12.96 -6.80
CA ILE A 299 -1.46 12.96 -7.03
C ILE A 299 -0.99 14.37 -7.41
N TYR A 300 -1.67 14.99 -8.39
CA TYR A 300 -1.35 16.35 -8.82
C TYR A 300 -1.38 17.35 -7.66
N LEU A 301 -2.46 17.36 -6.87
CA LEU A 301 -2.60 18.28 -5.73
C LEU A 301 -1.57 18.01 -4.65
N LEU A 302 -1.32 16.74 -4.29
CA LEU A 302 -0.31 16.38 -3.30
C LEU A 302 1.11 16.78 -3.73
N MET A 303 1.42 16.69 -5.02
CA MET A 303 2.69 17.20 -5.56
C MET A 303 2.78 18.72 -5.55
N HIS A 304 1.74 19.38 -6.06
CA HIS A 304 1.81 20.82 -6.30
C HIS A 304 1.48 21.67 -5.07
N GLU A 305 0.54 21.27 -4.23
CA GLU A 305 0.17 21.99 -3.01
C GLU A 305 1.01 21.56 -1.80
N ALA A 306 1.22 20.25 -1.60
CA ALA A 306 1.96 19.72 -0.46
C ALA A 306 3.46 19.47 -0.74
N GLY A 307 3.91 19.46 -2.01
CA GLY A 307 5.30 19.27 -2.38
C GLY A 307 5.79 17.83 -2.28
N LYS A 308 4.90 16.84 -2.41
CA LYS A 308 5.23 15.42 -2.32
C LYS A 308 5.83 14.87 -3.61
N THR A 309 6.58 13.78 -3.52
CA THR A 309 6.92 12.95 -4.69
C THR A 309 5.69 12.17 -5.18
N ILE A 310 5.73 11.64 -6.39
CA ILE A 310 4.64 10.79 -6.93
C ILE A 310 4.39 9.60 -6.00
N GLN A 311 5.48 8.94 -5.53
CA GLN A 311 5.38 7.80 -4.63
C GLN A 311 4.71 8.18 -3.31
N ASP A 312 5.18 9.25 -2.63
CA ASP A 312 4.62 9.68 -1.35
C ASP A 312 3.16 10.16 -1.50
N ALA A 313 2.84 10.79 -2.64
CA ALA A 313 1.47 11.21 -2.95
C ALA A 313 0.54 9.99 -3.12
N HIS A 314 1.00 8.99 -3.87
CA HIS A 314 0.24 7.76 -4.07
C HIS A 314 0.07 6.96 -2.77
N ASP A 315 1.13 6.84 -1.97
CA ASP A 315 1.08 6.15 -0.68
C ASP A 315 0.08 6.82 0.27
N GLU A 316 0.02 8.15 0.28
CA GLU A 316 -0.98 8.90 1.06
C GLU A 316 -2.41 8.71 0.54
N ILE A 317 -2.62 8.66 -0.77
CA ILE A 317 -3.93 8.34 -1.35
C ILE A 317 -4.41 6.97 -0.88
N ARG A 318 -3.53 5.97 -0.91
CA ARG A 318 -3.83 4.63 -0.44
C ARG A 318 -4.19 4.61 1.05
N GLU A 319 -3.42 5.32 1.86
CA GLU A 319 -3.71 5.46 3.30
C GLU A 319 -5.08 6.09 3.54
N ALA A 320 -5.43 7.14 2.79
CA ALA A 320 -6.74 7.79 2.88
C ALA A 320 -7.89 6.84 2.51
N VAL A 321 -7.75 6.09 1.42
CA VAL A 321 -8.72 5.07 0.98
C VAL A 321 -8.86 3.97 2.04
N ASP A 322 -7.74 3.49 2.58
CA ASP A 322 -7.74 2.46 3.61
C ASP A 322 -8.35 2.95 4.93
N PHE A 323 -8.18 4.21 5.34
CA PHE A 323 -8.87 4.79 6.49
C PHE A 323 -10.38 4.80 6.30
N LEU A 324 -10.87 5.23 5.14
CA LEU A 324 -12.31 5.24 4.84
C LEU A 324 -12.90 3.83 4.92
N ARG A 325 -12.26 2.85 4.28
CA ARG A 325 -12.69 1.44 4.30
C ARG A 325 -12.55 0.80 5.67
N TYR A 326 -11.50 1.13 6.41
CA TYR A 326 -11.26 0.62 7.76
C TYR A 326 -12.35 1.08 8.72
N TYR A 327 -12.66 2.38 8.78
CA TYR A 327 -13.70 2.88 9.66
C TYR A 327 -15.10 2.43 9.24
N ALA A 328 -15.37 2.30 7.94
CA ALA A 328 -16.60 1.69 7.43
C ALA A 328 -16.75 0.24 7.93
N GLN A 329 -15.68 -0.56 7.89
CA GLN A 329 -15.68 -1.93 8.40
C GLN A 329 -15.83 -1.98 9.93
N GLN A 330 -15.09 -1.14 10.67
CA GLN A 330 -15.13 -1.13 12.12
C GLN A 330 -16.51 -0.75 12.68
N SER A 331 -17.26 0.08 11.95
CA SER A 331 -18.61 0.46 12.36
C SER A 331 -19.56 -0.72 12.53
N ALA A 332 -19.37 -1.78 11.75
CA ALA A 332 -20.18 -2.99 11.85
C ALA A 332 -20.06 -3.66 13.24
N SER A 333 -18.92 -3.52 13.91
CA SER A 333 -18.71 -4.08 15.25
C SER A 333 -19.49 -3.32 16.33
N LEU A 334 -19.85 -2.06 16.08
CA LEU A 334 -20.64 -1.24 17.01
C LEU A 334 -22.11 -1.66 17.04
N ASN A 335 -22.57 -2.40 16.04
CA ASN A 335 -23.95 -2.88 15.94
C ASN A 335 -24.20 -4.17 16.74
N SER A 336 -23.15 -4.79 17.28
CA SER A 336 -23.27 -6.02 18.06
C SER A 336 -23.78 -5.69 19.47
N GLN A 337 -25.08 -5.58 19.62
CA GLN A 337 -25.72 -5.54 20.93
C GLN A 337 -25.54 -6.89 21.62
N SER A 338 -24.62 -6.99 22.54
CA SER A 338 -24.51 -8.17 23.39
C SER A 338 -25.26 -7.91 24.69
N SER A 339 -26.31 -8.68 24.95
CA SER A 339 -26.90 -8.70 26.28
C SER A 339 -25.87 -9.11 27.31
N GLN A 340 -25.68 -8.30 28.33
CA GLN A 340 -24.77 -8.57 29.44
C GLN A 340 -25.58 -9.29 30.55
N LEU A 341 -24.94 -10.27 31.20
CA LEU A 341 -25.58 -10.95 32.35
C LEU A 341 -25.79 -9.97 33.47
N GLY A 342 -27.01 -9.99 34.02
CA GLY A 342 -27.42 -9.17 35.18
C GLY A 342 -28.27 -9.94 36.15
N PRO A 343 -28.83 -9.30 37.19
CA PRO A 343 -29.79 -9.90 38.09
C PRO A 343 -31.00 -10.48 37.34
N THR A 344 -31.62 -11.50 37.90
CA THR A 344 -32.80 -12.16 37.27
C THR A 344 -33.92 -11.13 37.00
N GLY A 345 -34.34 -11.06 35.72
CA GLY A 345 -35.37 -10.15 35.25
C GLY A 345 -34.86 -8.82 34.71
N GLU A 346 -33.54 -8.63 34.61
CA GLU A 346 -32.91 -7.48 33.97
C GLU A 346 -32.28 -7.87 32.61
N ASP A 347 -32.52 -7.00 31.62
CA ASP A 347 -31.81 -7.05 30.31
C ASP A 347 -30.80 -5.88 30.30
N ASN A 348 -29.51 -6.23 30.34
CA ASN A 348 -28.43 -5.23 30.31
C ASN A 348 -27.83 -5.18 28.91
N ILE A 349 -27.96 -4.04 28.23
CA ILE A 349 -27.48 -3.83 26.86
C ILE A 349 -26.48 -2.66 26.86
N LEU A 350 -25.31 -2.85 26.26
CA LEU A 350 -24.36 -1.77 25.97
C LEU A 350 -24.68 -1.18 24.61
N GLU A 351 -25.02 0.10 24.59
CA GLU A 351 -25.30 0.84 23.36
C GLU A 351 -24.26 1.95 23.14
N TYR A 352 -23.92 2.14 21.84
CA TYR A 352 -23.06 3.25 21.43
C TYR A 352 -23.93 4.36 20.82
N SER A 353 -23.69 5.61 21.23
CA SER A 353 -24.36 6.78 20.68
C SER A 353 -23.35 7.82 20.17
N PRO A 354 -23.71 8.60 19.13
CA PRO A 354 -22.89 9.72 18.69
C PRO A 354 -22.57 10.70 19.83
N LYS A 355 -21.39 11.28 19.80
CA LYS A 355 -21.00 12.35 20.74
C LYS A 355 -21.75 13.65 20.45
N GLY A 356 -21.98 13.95 19.19
CA GLY A 356 -22.61 15.17 18.73
C GLY A 356 -21.77 15.95 17.72
N LEU A 357 -21.36 17.17 18.05
CA LEU A 357 -20.56 18.02 17.18
C LEU A 357 -19.06 17.82 17.44
N VAL A 358 -18.33 17.35 16.43
CA VAL A 358 -16.91 17.01 16.50
C VAL A 358 -16.09 17.99 15.66
N ALA A 359 -15.09 18.64 16.25
CA ALA A 359 -14.09 19.39 15.49
C ALA A 359 -12.91 18.50 15.12
N CYS A 360 -12.62 18.37 13.82
CA CYS A 360 -11.48 17.65 13.24
C CYS A 360 -10.46 18.67 12.72
N ILE A 361 -9.27 18.72 13.33
CA ILE A 361 -8.20 19.68 12.99
C ILE A 361 -6.97 18.87 12.55
N SER A 362 -6.63 18.99 11.28
CA SER A 362 -5.58 18.21 10.64
C SER A 362 -4.37 19.02 10.20
N PRO A 363 -3.16 18.41 10.12
CA PRO A 363 -1.92 19.05 9.75
C PRO A 363 -1.73 19.13 8.24
N TRP A 364 -0.62 19.73 7.81
CA TRP A 364 -0.26 19.90 6.40
C TRP A 364 0.54 18.74 5.79
N ASN A 365 1.21 17.92 6.60
CA ASN A 365 2.16 16.91 6.13
C ASN A 365 1.51 15.65 5.56
N PHE A 366 0.31 15.28 6.03
CA PHE A 366 -0.56 14.24 5.46
C PHE A 366 -1.98 14.81 5.29
N PRO A 367 -2.14 15.78 4.37
CA PRO A 367 -3.35 16.58 4.29
C PRO A 367 -4.59 15.84 3.84
N LEU A 368 -4.42 14.75 3.10
CA LEU A 368 -5.51 13.90 2.63
C LEU A 368 -5.84 12.81 3.66
N ALA A 369 -4.85 12.00 4.02
CA ALA A 369 -5.07 10.81 4.83
C ALA A 369 -5.51 11.13 6.26
N ILE A 370 -4.81 12.03 6.96
CA ILE A 370 -5.18 12.40 8.34
C ILE A 370 -6.52 13.10 8.36
N THR A 371 -6.76 14.03 7.42
CA THR A 371 -8.05 14.74 7.34
C THR A 371 -9.20 13.77 7.16
N LEU A 372 -9.10 12.85 6.18
CA LEU A 372 -10.16 11.88 5.91
C LEU A 372 -10.29 10.84 7.03
N GLY A 373 -9.20 10.42 7.66
CA GLY A 373 -9.22 9.49 8.78
C GLY A 373 -10.01 10.03 9.98
N GLN A 374 -9.77 11.28 10.37
CA GLN A 374 -10.51 11.95 11.44
C GLN A 374 -12.00 12.10 11.09
N ILE A 375 -12.30 12.58 9.88
CA ILE A 375 -13.67 12.77 9.39
C ILE A 375 -14.41 11.44 9.31
N ALA A 376 -13.81 10.41 8.74
CA ALA A 376 -14.42 9.10 8.59
C ALA A 376 -14.81 8.46 9.92
N ALA A 377 -13.90 8.50 10.90
CA ALA A 377 -14.16 7.98 12.25
C ALA A 377 -15.33 8.68 12.92
N ALA A 378 -15.41 10.02 12.79
CA ALA A 378 -16.48 10.81 13.36
C ALA A 378 -17.82 10.61 12.63
N LEU A 379 -17.83 10.66 11.29
CA LEU A 379 -19.06 10.54 10.50
C LEU A 379 -19.70 9.17 10.59
N VAL A 380 -18.92 8.08 10.51
CA VAL A 380 -19.48 6.72 10.52
C VAL A 380 -20.19 6.40 11.82
N THR A 381 -19.77 7.02 12.93
CA THR A 381 -20.43 6.90 14.24
C THR A 381 -21.60 7.86 14.43
N GLY A 382 -22.01 8.59 13.37
CA GLY A 382 -23.21 9.43 13.35
C GLY A 382 -23.02 10.85 13.91
N ASN A 383 -21.80 11.29 14.07
CA ASN A 383 -21.51 12.66 14.51
C ASN A 383 -21.61 13.66 13.36
N THR A 384 -21.80 14.92 13.70
CA THR A 384 -21.62 16.06 12.81
C THR A 384 -20.19 16.58 12.94
N VAL A 385 -19.55 16.93 11.84
CA VAL A 385 -18.15 17.29 11.80
C VAL A 385 -17.93 18.72 11.34
N ILE A 386 -17.08 19.46 12.07
CA ILE A 386 -16.43 20.68 11.60
C ILE A 386 -14.98 20.33 11.31
N ALA A 387 -14.62 20.28 10.02
CA ALA A 387 -13.28 20.01 9.56
C ALA A 387 -12.51 21.31 9.31
N LYS A 388 -11.32 21.42 9.88
CA LYS A 388 -10.36 22.49 9.61
C LYS A 388 -9.07 21.87 9.14
N ALA A 389 -8.81 21.91 7.83
CA ALA A 389 -7.53 21.56 7.27
C ALA A 389 -6.46 22.64 7.49
N SER A 390 -5.20 22.31 7.28
CA SER A 390 -4.14 23.30 7.28
C SER A 390 -4.33 24.30 6.13
N GLU A 391 -4.02 25.57 6.38
CA GLU A 391 -4.02 26.65 5.38
C GLU A 391 -3.04 26.42 4.23
N GLU A 392 -2.02 25.57 4.45
CA GLU A 392 -1.01 25.20 3.44
C GLU A 392 -1.52 24.15 2.42
N THR A 393 -2.66 23.49 2.71
CA THR A 393 -3.17 22.35 1.95
C THR A 393 -4.70 22.37 1.85
N SER A 394 -5.24 23.54 1.55
CA SER A 394 -6.68 23.81 1.53
C SER A 394 -7.38 23.20 0.31
N LEU A 395 -6.72 23.18 -0.86
CA LEU A 395 -7.32 22.67 -2.11
C LEU A 395 -7.56 21.17 -2.05
N ILE A 396 -6.60 20.41 -1.51
CA ILE A 396 -6.71 18.97 -1.30
C ILE A 396 -7.89 18.64 -0.37
N ALA A 397 -7.99 19.33 0.76
CA ALA A 397 -9.08 19.12 1.71
C ALA A 397 -10.45 19.46 1.08
N PHE A 398 -10.54 20.60 0.36
CA PHE A 398 -11.74 20.99 -0.35
C PHE A 398 -12.19 19.91 -1.35
N LYS A 399 -11.26 19.42 -2.18
CA LYS A 399 -11.57 18.43 -3.20
C LYS A 399 -12.02 17.09 -2.58
N ALA A 400 -11.33 16.63 -1.55
CA ALA A 400 -11.66 15.38 -0.87
C ALA A 400 -13.00 15.43 -0.15
N ILE A 401 -13.27 16.54 0.54
CA ILE A 401 -14.52 16.71 1.30
C ILE A 401 -15.72 16.90 0.37
N SER A 402 -15.54 17.52 -0.79
CA SER A 402 -16.62 17.65 -1.80
C SER A 402 -17.21 16.30 -2.19
N LEU A 403 -16.39 15.25 -2.26
CA LEU A 403 -16.85 13.89 -2.63
C LEU A 403 -17.90 13.34 -1.67
N PHE A 404 -17.88 13.70 -0.38
CA PHE A 404 -18.92 13.23 0.55
C PHE A 404 -20.30 13.73 0.15
N PHE A 405 -20.40 14.97 -0.29
CA PHE A 405 -21.67 15.55 -0.72
C PHE A 405 -22.13 14.97 -2.07
N ASP A 406 -21.20 14.66 -2.97
CA ASP A 406 -21.47 13.97 -4.23
C ASP A 406 -22.04 12.56 -3.99
N HIS A 407 -21.71 11.95 -2.84
CA HIS A 407 -22.22 10.64 -2.41
C HIS A 407 -23.35 10.70 -1.39
N GLY A 408 -24.03 11.83 -1.30
CA GLY A 408 -25.29 11.95 -0.58
C GLY A 408 -25.16 12.22 0.93
N LEU A 409 -23.99 12.67 1.41
CA LEU A 409 -23.87 13.18 2.75
C LEU A 409 -24.68 14.48 2.90
N PRO A 410 -25.58 14.63 3.90
CA PRO A 410 -26.27 15.89 4.16
C PRO A 410 -25.29 17.04 4.41
N LYS A 411 -25.59 18.22 3.85
CA LYS A 411 -24.70 19.40 3.96
C LYS A 411 -24.52 19.92 5.37
N ASP A 412 -25.40 19.56 6.29
CA ASP A 412 -25.33 19.90 7.71
C ASP A 412 -24.60 18.86 8.56
N ALA A 413 -24.19 17.72 7.96
CA ALA A 413 -23.42 16.70 8.66
C ALA A 413 -21.89 16.94 8.63
N LEU A 414 -21.41 17.69 7.64
CA LEU A 414 -19.96 17.98 7.47
C LEU A 414 -19.77 19.42 7.01
N HIS A 415 -18.98 20.17 7.75
CA HIS A 415 -18.60 21.54 7.46
C HIS A 415 -17.09 21.61 7.26
N LEU A 416 -16.63 22.06 6.10
CA LEU A 416 -15.23 22.43 5.88
C LEU A 416 -15.08 23.94 6.07
N LEU A 417 -14.20 24.32 6.96
CA LEU A 417 -13.79 25.72 7.17
C LEU A 417 -12.32 25.87 6.79
N LEU A 418 -12.00 26.83 5.94
CA LEU A 418 -10.66 27.09 5.45
C LEU A 418 -10.08 28.32 6.13
N GLY A 419 -8.86 28.24 6.65
CA GLY A 419 -8.18 29.33 7.31
C GLY A 419 -7.01 28.88 8.18
N ASN A 420 -6.40 29.87 8.85
CA ASN A 420 -5.19 29.74 9.66
C ASN A 420 -5.46 29.26 11.10
N GLY A 421 -4.49 29.46 12.00
CA GLY A 421 -4.61 29.12 13.41
C GLY A 421 -5.69 29.90 14.18
N GLU A 422 -6.01 31.12 13.76
CA GLU A 422 -7.06 31.94 14.38
C GLU A 422 -8.44 31.30 14.14
N LEU A 423 -8.68 30.77 12.94
CA LEU A 423 -9.87 30.00 12.64
C LEU A 423 -9.98 28.74 13.52
N GLY A 424 -8.86 28.05 13.72
CA GLY A 424 -8.81 26.90 14.64
C GLY A 424 -9.20 27.28 16.06
N GLN A 425 -8.70 28.41 16.55
CA GLN A 425 -9.07 28.97 17.86
C GLN A 425 -10.57 29.34 17.94
N ALA A 426 -11.10 29.96 16.88
CA ALA A 426 -12.52 30.30 16.80
C ALA A 426 -13.43 29.06 16.93
N ILE A 427 -13.09 27.97 16.18
CA ILE A 427 -13.80 26.68 16.26
C ILE A 427 -13.74 26.12 17.68
N ILE A 428 -12.54 26.07 18.31
CA ILE A 428 -12.34 25.55 19.65
C ILE A 428 -13.17 26.36 20.68
N SER A 429 -13.36 27.66 20.48
CA SER A 429 -14.10 28.52 21.35
C SER A 429 -15.62 28.33 21.26
N SER A 430 -16.14 27.62 20.26
CA SER A 430 -17.59 27.34 20.13
C SER A 430 -18.14 26.65 21.36
N GLN A 431 -19.31 27.10 21.83
CA GLN A 431 -20.01 26.53 22.98
C GLN A 431 -20.64 25.16 22.73
N THR A 432 -20.82 24.80 21.44
CA THR A 432 -21.58 23.60 21.05
C THR A 432 -20.71 22.35 20.85
N LEU A 433 -19.37 22.46 20.85
CA LEU A 433 -18.48 21.32 20.64
C LEU A 433 -18.64 20.23 21.69
N ASP A 434 -18.68 18.97 21.23
CA ASP A 434 -18.77 17.76 22.03
C ASP A 434 -17.48 16.97 22.10
N LEU A 435 -16.61 17.12 21.08
CA LEU A 435 -15.32 16.44 20.95
C LEU A 435 -14.38 17.25 20.05
N VAL A 436 -13.09 17.21 20.33
CA VAL A 436 -12.04 17.70 19.43
C VAL A 436 -11.11 16.56 19.10
N VAL A 437 -10.85 16.37 17.78
CA VAL A 437 -9.84 15.46 17.25
C VAL A 437 -8.77 16.31 16.58
N PHE A 438 -7.53 16.16 17.01
CA PHE A 438 -6.40 16.99 16.58
C PHE A 438 -5.18 16.13 16.25
N THR A 439 -4.53 16.42 15.13
CA THR A 439 -3.19 15.92 14.82
C THR A 439 -2.28 17.08 14.48
N GLY A 440 -1.10 17.15 15.15
CA GLY A 440 -0.14 18.23 14.93
C GLY A 440 0.89 18.37 16.03
N SER A 441 1.37 19.61 16.28
CA SER A 441 2.41 19.86 17.27
C SER A 441 1.92 19.68 18.71
N LEU A 442 2.80 19.20 19.58
CA LEU A 442 2.49 19.08 21.03
C LEU A 442 2.13 20.45 21.66
N SER A 443 2.75 21.54 21.21
CA SER A 443 2.45 22.88 21.71
C SER A 443 1.00 23.29 21.38
N THR A 444 0.56 23.05 20.15
CA THR A 444 -0.82 23.32 19.73
C THR A 444 -1.81 22.44 20.49
N ALA A 445 -1.52 21.14 20.65
CA ALA A 445 -2.36 20.23 21.42
C ALA A 445 -2.54 20.72 22.86
N LYS A 446 -1.47 21.16 23.53
CA LYS A 446 -1.55 21.75 24.87
C LYS A 446 -2.37 23.03 24.92
N ASN A 447 -2.26 23.90 23.91
CA ASN A 447 -3.08 25.11 23.82
C ASN A 447 -4.57 24.76 23.68
N ILE A 448 -4.89 23.80 22.80
CA ILE A 448 -6.28 23.30 22.66
C ILE A 448 -6.78 22.74 23.98
N HIS A 449 -6.00 21.88 24.64
CA HIS A 449 -6.37 21.28 25.93
C HIS A 449 -6.67 22.36 26.99
N ASN A 450 -5.79 23.36 27.15
CA ASN A 450 -5.96 24.43 28.10
C ASN A 450 -7.24 25.25 27.81
N ASN A 451 -7.51 25.57 26.56
CA ASN A 451 -8.71 26.29 26.15
C ASN A 451 -9.98 25.48 26.45
N LEU A 452 -9.98 24.18 26.15
CA LEU A 452 -11.10 23.29 26.44
C LEU A 452 -11.34 23.16 27.97
N ALA A 453 -10.27 23.04 28.77
CA ALA A 453 -10.33 22.92 30.19
C ALA A 453 -10.87 24.22 30.89
N ALA A 454 -10.62 25.38 30.30
CA ALA A 454 -11.09 26.67 30.80
C ALA A 454 -12.55 26.98 30.40
N LYS A 455 -13.16 26.20 29.47
CA LYS A 455 -14.56 26.45 29.05
C LYS A 455 -15.55 26.21 30.17
N PRO A 456 -16.54 27.11 30.39
CA PRO A 456 -17.63 26.81 31.26
C PRO A 456 -18.57 25.75 30.68
N GLY A 457 -19.21 24.99 31.52
CA GLY A 457 -20.21 23.98 31.12
C GLY A 457 -19.66 22.56 31.04
N LYS A 458 -19.98 21.84 29.96
CA LYS A 458 -19.58 20.43 29.81
C LYS A 458 -18.08 20.26 29.55
N ILE A 459 -17.54 19.15 30.02
CA ILE A 459 -16.15 18.74 29.65
C ILE A 459 -16.14 18.27 28.22
N VAL A 460 -15.33 18.93 27.37
CA VAL A 460 -15.11 18.54 25.97
C VAL A 460 -13.85 17.70 25.89
N PRO A 461 -13.95 16.42 25.54
CA PRO A 461 -12.76 15.57 25.36
C PRO A 461 -11.88 16.04 24.21
N LEU A 462 -10.58 15.78 24.33
CA LEU A 462 -9.59 15.96 23.27
C LEU A 462 -8.92 14.63 22.94
N ILE A 463 -8.99 14.22 21.69
CA ILE A 463 -8.16 13.16 21.13
C ILE A 463 -7.05 13.87 20.36
N ALA A 464 -5.81 13.77 20.87
CA ALA A 464 -4.67 14.46 20.26
C ALA A 464 -3.57 13.47 19.88
N GLU A 465 -3.25 13.43 18.60
CA GLU A 465 -2.07 12.75 18.08
C GLU A 465 -0.96 13.77 17.84
N THR A 466 0.16 13.61 18.54
CA THR A 466 1.27 14.54 18.47
C THR A 466 2.58 13.82 18.23
N GLY A 467 3.56 14.51 17.61
CA GLY A 467 4.89 13.95 17.40
C GLY A 467 5.53 13.49 18.72
N GLY A 468 5.97 12.22 18.74
CA GLY A 468 6.70 11.66 19.88
C GLY A 468 8.09 12.30 20.01
N THR A 469 8.48 12.65 21.23
CA THR A 469 9.85 13.06 21.53
C THR A 469 10.69 11.80 21.79
N ILE A 470 11.50 11.38 20.83
CA ILE A 470 12.53 10.37 21.08
C ILE A 470 13.63 11.05 21.90
N LEU A 471 13.78 10.66 23.17
CA LEU A 471 14.91 11.13 23.98
C LEU A 471 16.21 10.63 23.32
N PRO A 472 17.19 11.50 23.03
CA PRO A 472 18.41 11.12 22.33
C PRO A 472 19.19 9.95 22.98
N GLY A 473 19.01 9.71 24.27
CA GLY A 473 19.61 8.60 24.99
C GLY A 473 18.95 7.23 24.81
N LEU A 474 17.71 7.15 24.29
CA LEU A 474 17.04 5.88 23.99
C LEU A 474 17.37 5.37 22.59
N ALA A 475 17.53 6.28 21.61
CA ALA A 475 17.89 5.91 20.24
C ALA A 475 19.26 5.22 20.16
N ALA A 476 20.23 5.60 21.02
CA ALA A 476 21.55 4.97 21.09
C ALA A 476 21.57 3.58 21.74
N LYS A 477 20.46 3.13 22.35
CA LYS A 477 20.32 1.80 22.97
C LYS A 477 19.47 0.84 22.16
N LEU A 478 18.78 1.32 21.11
CA LEU A 478 17.90 0.54 20.24
C LEU A 478 18.51 0.28 18.84
N LEU A 479 19.65 0.89 18.53
CA LEU A 479 20.52 0.62 17.38
C LEU A 479 21.76 -0.18 17.82
#